data_908ee123a005b579cb8a1bfe728a0d34
#
_entry.id   908ee123a005b579cb8a1bfe728a0d34
#
_cell.length_a   1.000
_cell.length_b   1.000
_cell.length_c   1.000
_cell.angle_alpha   90.00
_cell.angle_beta   90.00
_cell.angle_gamma   90.00
#
_symmetry.space_group_name_H-M   'P 1'
#
loop_
_entity.id
_entity.type
_entity.pdbx_description
1 polymer ?
#
loop_
_entity_poly.entity_id
_entity_poly.type
_entity_poly.pdbx_seq_one_letter_code
_entity_poly.pdbx_strand_id
1 'polypeptide(L)'
;MQYIALLGRQPAIGIAELERVFGDVTWFSDTAAVVVADTFDIERLGGTVKAGRVVAEFPSGDWRQASMKLVRAYTEAWADHDGKITLGISAYGFGVSARDVQKSGIILKSKLKEKGVSLRLVPNDNAALGSATSHHNKLGLSDNKVELLVVKGKSGKIIVAESTGAQNITALARRDQGRPARDAFVGMLPPKLAMIMANLVVSDKWLVNRERRPIILDPFCGTGVLLQEVLILGYSVYGTDL
;
A
#
# COMPACT_ATOMS: atom_id res chain seq x y z
N MET A 1 -14.90 5.75 3.37
CA MET A 1 -13.75 5.97 4.29
C MET A 1 -12.62 6.63 3.50
N GLN A 2 -11.63 7.25 4.18
CA GLN A 2 -10.45 7.77 3.49
C GLN A 2 -9.25 6.86 3.69
N TYR A 3 -8.51 6.64 2.61
CA TYR A 3 -7.27 5.89 2.59
C TYR A 3 -6.14 6.72 2.02
N ILE A 4 -4.91 6.49 2.48
CA ILE A 4 -3.70 6.98 1.83
C ILE A 4 -3.07 5.82 1.06
N ALA A 5 -2.83 6.01 -0.23
CA ALA A 5 -2.15 5.06 -1.11
C ALA A 5 -0.74 5.56 -1.37
N LEU A 6 0.27 4.76 -1.05
CA LEU A 6 1.68 5.01 -1.36
C LEU A 6 1.99 4.40 -2.72
N LEU A 7 2.43 5.24 -3.65
CA LEU A 7 2.62 4.90 -5.06
C LEU A 7 4.03 4.35 -5.33
N GLY A 8 4.12 3.51 -6.35
CA GLY A 8 5.38 2.95 -6.83
C GLY A 8 6.21 3.96 -7.66
N ARG A 9 7.16 3.43 -8.45
CA ARG A 9 8.12 4.23 -9.24
C ARG A 9 7.50 5.15 -10.29
N GLN A 10 6.30 4.82 -10.76
CA GLN A 10 5.56 5.58 -11.78
C GLN A 10 4.26 6.12 -11.15
N PRO A 11 4.32 7.21 -10.36
CA PRO A 11 3.17 7.68 -9.60
C PRO A 11 1.98 8.05 -10.50
N ALA A 12 2.22 8.65 -11.66
CA ALA A 12 1.18 9.05 -12.60
C ALA A 12 0.33 7.86 -13.08
N ILE A 13 0.98 6.73 -13.40
CA ILE A 13 0.26 5.51 -13.80
C ILE A 13 -0.49 4.91 -12.62
N GLY A 14 0.10 4.95 -11.41
CA GLY A 14 -0.56 4.52 -10.19
C GLY A 14 -1.80 5.36 -9.84
N ILE A 15 -1.76 6.67 -10.05
CA ILE A 15 -2.94 7.54 -9.92
C ILE A 15 -4.03 7.17 -10.92
N ALA A 16 -3.67 7.03 -12.20
CA ALA A 16 -4.62 6.65 -13.24
C ALA A 16 -5.31 5.31 -12.92
N GLU A 17 -4.55 4.32 -12.39
CA GLU A 17 -5.10 3.07 -11.91
C GLU A 17 -6.09 3.29 -10.76
N LEU A 18 -5.72 4.09 -9.74
CA LEU A 18 -6.57 4.38 -8.60
C LEU A 18 -7.85 5.11 -9.01
N GLU A 19 -7.76 6.14 -9.87
CA GLU A 19 -8.91 6.86 -10.42
C GLU A 19 -9.86 5.93 -11.18
N ARG A 20 -9.28 4.97 -11.90
CA ARG A 20 -10.07 4.00 -12.65
C ARG A 20 -10.80 3.02 -11.75
N VAL A 21 -10.16 2.56 -10.67
CA VAL A 21 -10.70 1.55 -9.75
C VAL A 21 -11.64 2.16 -8.73
N PHE A 22 -11.34 3.35 -8.20
CA PHE A 22 -12.08 3.94 -7.08
C PHE A 22 -12.87 5.20 -7.46
N GLY A 23 -12.48 5.93 -8.48
CA GLY A 23 -13.13 7.16 -8.94
C GLY A 23 -12.71 8.39 -8.17
N ASP A 24 -12.89 8.44 -6.85
CA ASP A 24 -12.58 9.60 -6.01
C ASP A 24 -11.15 9.52 -5.45
N VAL A 25 -10.23 10.14 -6.19
CA VAL A 25 -8.78 10.12 -5.90
C VAL A 25 -8.21 11.52 -5.98
N THR A 26 -7.40 11.89 -5.00
CA THR A 26 -6.73 13.20 -4.96
C THR A 26 -5.23 13.03 -4.73
N TRP A 27 -4.40 13.67 -5.56
CA TRP A 27 -2.97 13.76 -5.33
C TRP A 27 -2.69 14.42 -3.98
N PHE A 28 -1.87 13.77 -3.15
CA PHE A 28 -1.49 14.30 -1.85
C PHE A 28 -0.02 14.74 -1.79
N SER A 29 0.85 13.93 -2.36
CA SER A 29 2.29 14.23 -2.49
C SER A 29 2.82 13.63 -3.80
N ASP A 30 4.12 13.78 -4.09
CA ASP A 30 4.72 13.18 -5.29
C ASP A 30 4.63 11.65 -5.33
N THR A 31 4.43 11.02 -4.17
CA THR A 31 4.41 9.55 -4.01
C THR A 31 3.19 9.04 -3.28
N ALA A 32 2.16 9.86 -3.07
CA ALA A 32 0.97 9.45 -2.32
C ALA A 32 -0.31 10.12 -2.85
N ALA A 33 -1.40 9.38 -2.79
CA ALA A 33 -2.75 9.84 -3.10
C ALA A 33 -3.71 9.53 -1.95
N VAL A 34 -4.72 10.39 -1.78
CA VAL A 34 -5.89 10.11 -0.95
C VAL A 34 -6.97 9.49 -1.82
N VAL A 35 -7.56 8.42 -1.33
CA VAL A 35 -8.65 7.69 -1.99
C VAL A 35 -9.85 7.65 -1.07
N VAL A 36 -11.03 7.98 -1.58
CA VAL A 36 -12.30 7.82 -0.87
C VAL A 36 -13.00 6.56 -1.38
N ALA A 37 -13.13 5.55 -0.52
CA ALA A 37 -13.74 4.28 -0.87
C ALA A 37 -14.34 3.60 0.36
N ASP A 38 -15.29 2.69 0.16
CA ASP A 38 -15.83 1.88 1.24
C ASP A 38 -14.83 0.83 1.73
N THR A 39 -14.11 0.22 0.78
CA THR A 39 -13.05 -0.76 1.02
C THR A 39 -11.85 -0.46 0.13
N PHE A 40 -10.66 -0.88 0.57
CA PHE A 40 -9.43 -0.73 -0.19
C PHE A 40 -8.65 -2.04 -0.18
N ASP A 41 -8.64 -2.72 -1.33
CA ASP A 41 -7.89 -3.95 -1.52
C ASP A 41 -6.60 -3.69 -2.32
N ILE A 42 -5.47 -3.68 -1.63
CA ILE A 42 -4.16 -3.44 -2.24
C ILE A 42 -3.71 -4.58 -3.16
N GLU A 43 -4.18 -5.80 -2.95
CA GLU A 43 -3.80 -6.96 -3.77
C GLU A 43 -4.28 -6.84 -5.23
N ARG A 44 -5.27 -5.99 -5.48
CA ARG A 44 -5.80 -5.69 -6.82
C ARG A 44 -4.99 -4.64 -7.59
N LEU A 45 -3.99 -3.99 -6.96
CA LEU A 45 -3.31 -2.81 -7.48
C LEU A 45 -1.86 -3.10 -7.84
N GLY A 46 -1.47 -2.78 -9.06
CA GLY A 46 -0.09 -2.87 -9.53
C GLY A 46 0.76 -1.65 -9.14
N GLY A 47 0.16 -0.45 -9.13
CA GLY A 47 0.83 0.83 -8.91
C GLY A 47 0.96 1.27 -7.47
N THR A 48 0.20 0.68 -6.54
CA THR A 48 0.23 1.01 -5.10
C THR A 48 1.10 0.02 -4.34
N VAL A 49 2.04 0.51 -3.54
CA VAL A 49 2.98 -0.33 -2.79
C VAL A 49 2.59 -0.54 -1.34
N LYS A 50 1.87 0.40 -0.75
CA LYS A 50 1.27 0.34 0.59
C LYS A 50 -0.02 1.15 0.62
N ALA A 51 -0.91 0.77 1.51
CA ALA A 51 -2.11 1.57 1.79
C ALA A 51 -2.40 1.60 3.29
N GLY A 52 -3.13 2.62 3.72
CA GLY A 52 -3.57 2.73 5.09
C GLY A 52 -4.84 3.56 5.23
N ARG A 53 -5.67 3.20 6.21
CA ARG A 53 -6.85 3.96 6.59
C ARG A 53 -6.44 5.21 7.34
N VAL A 54 -6.91 6.36 6.90
CA VAL A 54 -6.63 7.65 7.55
C VAL A 54 -7.29 7.68 8.94
N VAL A 55 -6.48 7.98 9.95
CA VAL A 55 -6.92 8.05 11.36
C VAL A 55 -6.77 9.46 11.93
N ALA A 56 -5.88 10.27 11.39
CA ALA A 56 -5.71 11.65 11.82
C ALA A 56 -5.13 12.52 10.71
N GLU A 57 -5.44 13.81 10.76
CA GLU A 57 -4.90 14.83 9.87
C GLU A 57 -4.43 16.03 10.68
N PHE A 58 -3.32 16.65 10.23
CA PHE A 58 -2.80 17.89 10.80
C PHE A 58 -2.62 18.91 9.67
N PRO A 59 -3.00 20.18 9.88
CA PRO A 59 -2.95 21.20 8.82
C PRO A 59 -1.52 21.46 8.34
N SER A 60 -0.54 21.39 9.26
CA SER A 60 0.89 21.51 8.96
C SER A 60 1.73 21.00 10.12
N GLY A 61 3.03 20.89 9.91
CA GLY A 61 3.99 20.56 10.98
C GLY A 61 5.28 19.94 10.45
N ASP A 62 6.19 19.75 11.39
CA ASP A 62 7.41 18.98 11.19
C ASP A 62 7.27 17.57 11.80
N TRP A 63 8.31 16.75 11.62
CA TRP A 63 8.34 15.40 12.19
C TRP A 63 8.25 15.39 13.72
N ARG A 64 8.91 16.33 14.38
CA ARG A 64 8.91 16.42 15.84
C ARG A 64 7.50 16.60 16.39
N GLN A 65 6.75 17.54 15.81
CA GLN A 65 5.37 17.82 16.20
C GLN A 65 4.44 16.63 15.89
N ALA A 66 4.56 16.06 14.68
CA ALA A 66 3.77 14.89 14.29
C ALA A 66 4.04 13.68 15.17
N SER A 67 5.31 13.36 15.43
CA SER A 67 5.70 12.22 16.26
C SER A 67 5.28 12.36 17.73
N MET A 68 5.33 13.57 18.30
CA MET A 68 4.83 13.83 19.66
C MET A 68 3.33 13.54 19.78
N LYS A 69 2.54 14.05 18.81
CA LYS A 69 1.09 13.78 18.76
C LYS A 69 0.79 12.30 18.59
N LEU A 70 1.52 11.64 17.69
CA LEU A 70 1.39 10.20 17.45
C LEU A 70 1.70 9.39 18.72
N VAL A 71 2.83 9.67 19.38
CA VAL A 71 3.21 8.97 20.61
C VAL A 71 2.15 9.16 21.69
N ARG A 72 1.62 10.38 21.88
CA ARG A 72 0.55 10.64 22.84
C ARG A 72 -0.72 9.84 22.51
N ALA A 73 -1.22 9.99 21.28
CA ALA A 73 -2.46 9.34 20.86
C ALA A 73 -2.40 7.81 21.02
N TYR A 74 -1.31 7.18 20.58
CA TYR A 74 -1.18 5.72 20.64
C TYR A 74 -0.81 5.20 22.04
N THR A 75 -0.21 6.03 22.92
CA THR A 75 -0.06 5.68 24.34
C THR A 75 -1.42 5.62 25.03
N GLU A 76 -2.35 6.49 24.66
CA GLU A 76 -3.73 6.50 25.19
C GLU A 76 -4.56 5.38 24.56
N ALA A 77 -4.54 5.26 23.22
CA ALA A 77 -5.37 4.29 22.49
C ALA A 77 -5.01 2.82 22.79
N TRP A 78 -3.76 2.52 23.08
CA TRP A 78 -3.27 1.17 23.36
C TRP A 78 -3.02 0.91 24.85
N ALA A 79 -3.49 1.78 25.75
CA ALA A 79 -3.25 1.66 27.20
C ALA A 79 -3.70 0.33 27.81
N ASP A 80 -4.81 -0.20 27.30
CA ASP A 80 -5.46 -1.43 27.79
C ASP A 80 -5.41 -2.54 26.73
N HIS A 81 -4.46 -2.45 25.75
CA HIS A 81 -4.36 -3.45 24.69
C HIS A 81 -3.87 -4.78 25.25
N ASP A 82 -4.63 -5.82 24.98
CA ASP A 82 -4.23 -7.18 25.35
C ASP A 82 -3.30 -7.79 24.29
N GLY A 83 -2.26 -8.45 24.76
CA GLY A 83 -1.29 -9.12 23.91
C GLY A 83 -0.14 -8.23 23.43
N LYS A 84 0.65 -8.77 22.50
CA LYS A 84 1.87 -8.13 22.00
C LYS A 84 1.61 -7.40 20.69
N ILE A 85 1.86 -6.09 20.67
CA ILE A 85 1.78 -5.27 19.46
C ILE A 85 3.11 -5.37 18.68
N THR A 86 3.03 -5.55 17.37
CA THR A 86 4.17 -5.35 16.44
C THR A 86 3.93 -4.05 15.68
N LEU A 87 4.82 -3.08 15.87
CA LEU A 87 4.70 -1.73 15.32
C LEU A 87 5.78 -1.44 14.29
N GLY A 88 5.38 -0.97 13.12
CA GLY A 88 6.20 -0.26 12.16
C GLY A 88 5.84 1.23 12.14
N ILE A 89 6.79 2.11 11.87
CA ILE A 89 6.55 3.53 11.62
C ILE A 89 7.25 3.93 10.33
N SER A 90 6.53 4.58 9.43
CA SER A 90 7.05 5.06 8.15
C SER A 90 6.72 6.52 7.95
N ALA A 91 7.74 7.34 7.72
CA ALA A 91 7.64 8.76 7.45
C ALA A 91 7.89 9.05 5.98
N TYR A 92 6.97 9.76 5.32
CA TYR A 92 7.04 10.14 3.92
C TYR A 92 6.92 11.67 3.78
N GLY A 93 7.74 12.27 2.94
CA GLY A 93 7.72 13.72 2.70
C GLY A 93 8.34 14.56 3.84
N PHE A 94 9.04 13.93 4.78
CA PHE A 94 9.79 14.59 5.83
C PHE A 94 11.30 14.46 5.57
N GLY A 95 12.06 15.51 5.87
CA GLY A 95 13.52 15.46 5.86
C GLY A 95 14.08 14.86 7.15
N VAL A 96 13.75 13.58 7.43
CA VAL A 96 14.12 12.91 8.69
C VAL A 96 14.91 11.63 8.42
N SER A 97 15.76 11.28 9.38
CA SER A 97 16.54 10.05 9.33
C SER A 97 15.74 8.84 9.85
N ALA A 98 16.18 7.64 9.49
CA ALA A 98 15.66 6.40 10.08
C ALA A 98 15.74 6.41 11.61
N ARG A 99 16.84 6.97 12.15
CA ARG A 99 17.07 7.07 13.59
C ARG A 99 16.02 7.95 14.30
N ASP A 100 15.60 9.06 13.67
CA ASP A 100 14.59 9.94 14.26
C ASP A 100 13.21 9.26 14.29
N VAL A 101 12.87 8.54 13.23
CA VAL A 101 11.65 7.75 13.19
C VAL A 101 11.67 6.65 14.25
N GLN A 102 12.78 5.91 14.32
CA GLN A 102 12.98 4.83 15.29
C GLN A 102 12.88 5.33 16.73
N LYS A 103 13.45 6.52 17.02
CA LYS A 103 13.38 7.16 18.34
C LYS A 103 11.94 7.37 18.81
N SER A 104 11.06 7.79 17.90
CA SER A 104 9.62 7.97 18.22
C SER A 104 8.96 6.65 18.63
N GLY A 105 9.28 5.56 17.92
CA GLY A 105 8.80 4.22 18.25
C GLY A 105 9.35 3.71 19.59
N ILE A 106 10.62 3.99 19.91
CA ILE A 106 11.24 3.63 21.18
C ILE A 106 10.56 4.36 22.35
N ILE A 107 10.26 5.66 22.18
CA ILE A 107 9.54 6.45 23.20
C ILE A 107 8.14 5.86 23.43
N LEU A 108 7.40 5.56 22.36
CA LEU A 108 6.08 4.92 22.48
C LEU A 108 6.17 3.57 23.19
N LYS A 109 7.15 2.73 22.81
CA LYS A 109 7.40 1.45 23.46
C LYS A 109 7.66 1.58 24.97
N SER A 110 8.46 2.58 25.39
CA SER A 110 8.73 2.83 26.81
C SER A 110 7.45 3.20 27.56
N LYS A 111 6.66 4.13 27.02
CA LYS A 111 5.40 4.57 27.63
C LYS A 111 4.35 3.44 27.75
N LEU A 112 4.26 2.60 26.73
CA LEU A 112 3.36 1.44 26.75
C LEU A 112 3.82 0.37 27.74
N LYS A 113 5.13 0.17 27.88
CA LYS A 113 5.71 -0.73 28.88
C LYS A 113 5.34 -0.30 30.30
N GLU A 114 5.32 1.01 30.60
CA GLU A 114 4.87 1.56 31.90
C GLU A 114 3.40 1.24 32.19
N LYS A 115 2.59 1.02 31.14
CA LYS A 115 1.20 0.60 31.21
C LYS A 115 1.00 -0.92 31.14
N GLY A 116 2.07 -1.71 31.13
CA GLY A 116 2.03 -3.17 31.04
C GLY A 116 1.86 -3.73 29.63
N VAL A 117 1.79 -2.88 28.59
CA VAL A 117 1.60 -3.31 27.20
C VAL A 117 2.93 -3.66 26.54
N SER A 118 3.00 -4.85 25.93
CA SER A 118 4.18 -5.35 25.23
C SER A 118 4.20 -4.86 23.77
N LEU A 119 5.27 -4.17 23.37
CA LEU A 119 5.46 -3.71 21.99
C LEU A 119 6.79 -4.16 21.40
N ARG A 120 6.74 -4.78 20.21
CA ARG A 120 7.88 -5.03 19.34
C ARG A 120 7.93 -3.96 18.26
N LEU A 121 9.01 -3.19 18.23
CA LEU A 121 9.25 -2.23 17.14
C LEU A 121 9.99 -2.92 16.00
N VAL A 122 9.50 -2.74 14.76
CA VAL A 122 10.20 -3.16 13.55
C VAL A 122 11.28 -2.12 13.24
N PRO A 123 12.55 -2.53 13.05
CA PRO A 123 13.64 -1.58 12.81
C PRO A 123 13.52 -0.94 11.43
N ASN A 124 13.93 0.32 11.35
CA ASN A 124 13.97 1.12 10.14
C ASN A 124 15.41 1.24 9.61
N ASP A 125 15.63 0.87 8.35
CA ASP A 125 16.88 1.19 7.61
C ASP A 125 16.80 2.57 6.95
N ASN A 126 15.58 3.03 6.64
CA ASN A 126 15.27 4.34 6.07
C ASN A 126 14.14 5.01 6.87
N ALA A 127 13.79 6.27 6.56
CA ALA A 127 12.67 6.97 7.19
C ALA A 127 11.34 6.21 7.07
N ALA A 128 11.17 5.45 5.99
CA ALA A 128 10.04 4.55 5.80
C ALA A 128 10.51 3.10 5.66
N LEU A 129 9.74 2.17 6.21
CA LEU A 129 9.94 0.73 6.01
C LEU A 129 9.76 0.38 4.52
N GLY A 130 10.60 -0.52 4.01
CA GLY A 130 10.39 -1.10 2.69
C GLY A 130 9.09 -1.91 2.62
N SER A 131 8.43 -1.99 1.45
CA SER A 131 7.21 -2.81 1.28
C SER A 131 7.45 -4.29 1.60
N ALA A 132 8.66 -4.79 1.33
CA ALA A 132 9.09 -6.13 1.71
C ALA A 132 9.07 -6.33 3.24
N THR A 133 9.63 -5.39 3.99
CA THR A 133 9.67 -5.43 5.45
C THR A 133 8.26 -5.40 6.03
N SER A 134 7.39 -4.53 5.51
CA SER A 134 5.98 -4.44 5.94
C SER A 134 5.23 -5.74 5.64
N HIS A 135 5.37 -6.28 4.43
CA HIS A 135 4.74 -7.53 4.01
C HIS A 135 5.20 -8.73 4.85
N HIS A 136 6.51 -8.91 5.05
CA HIS A 136 7.05 -10.04 5.83
C HIS A 136 6.68 -9.97 7.32
N ASN A 137 6.56 -8.77 7.90
CA ASN A 137 6.05 -8.57 9.26
C ASN A 137 4.51 -8.62 9.34
N LYS A 138 3.81 -8.77 8.19
CA LYS A 138 2.35 -8.80 8.08
C LYS A 138 1.68 -7.56 8.68
N LEU A 139 2.31 -6.39 8.52
CA LEU A 139 1.81 -5.13 9.07
C LEU A 139 0.52 -4.71 8.33
N GLY A 140 -0.51 -4.35 9.09
CA GLY A 140 -1.82 -4.00 8.59
C GLY A 140 -2.78 -5.18 8.36
N LEU A 141 -2.34 -6.43 8.62
CA LEU A 141 -3.17 -7.62 8.40
C LEU A 141 -3.85 -8.17 9.67
N SER A 142 -3.63 -7.52 10.81
CA SER A 142 -4.29 -7.83 12.09
C SER A 142 -4.13 -6.67 13.07
N ASP A 143 -5.02 -6.56 14.04
CA ASP A 143 -5.10 -5.44 14.99
C ASP A 143 -3.83 -5.25 15.82
N ASN A 144 -3.06 -6.31 16.02
CA ASN A 144 -1.80 -6.27 16.76
C ASN A 144 -0.55 -6.14 15.87
N LYS A 145 -0.69 -5.95 14.55
CA LYS A 145 0.41 -5.76 13.60
C LYS A 145 0.18 -4.49 12.78
N VAL A 146 0.61 -3.38 13.34
CA VAL A 146 0.31 -2.05 12.81
C VAL A 146 1.53 -1.41 12.17
N GLU A 147 1.38 -0.77 11.04
CA GLU A 147 2.33 0.21 10.52
C GLU A 147 1.65 1.57 10.49
N LEU A 148 2.26 2.55 11.14
CA LEU A 148 1.81 3.93 11.09
C LEU A 148 2.47 4.62 9.90
N LEU A 149 1.66 4.99 8.92
CA LEU A 149 2.06 5.73 7.73
C LEU A 149 1.86 7.23 8.03
N VAL A 150 2.93 7.97 8.20
CA VAL A 150 2.90 9.41 8.43
C VAL A 150 3.36 10.11 7.16
N VAL A 151 2.43 10.74 6.46
CA VAL A 151 2.67 11.29 5.11
C VAL A 151 2.48 12.80 5.13
N LYS A 152 3.50 13.55 4.70
CA LYS A 152 3.43 14.99 4.52
C LYS A 152 3.16 15.32 3.06
N GLY A 153 2.08 16.04 2.81
CA GLY A 153 1.68 16.50 1.50
C GLY A 153 2.44 17.75 1.02
N LYS A 154 2.26 18.10 -0.25
CA LYS A 154 2.86 19.31 -0.86
C LYS A 154 2.44 20.61 -0.18
N SER A 155 1.21 20.67 0.32
CA SER A 155 0.68 21.84 1.06
C SER A 155 1.24 21.94 2.49
N GLY A 156 2.03 20.97 2.95
CA GLY A 156 2.47 20.86 4.33
C GLY A 156 1.50 20.10 5.24
N LYS A 157 0.28 19.81 4.78
CA LYS A 157 -0.70 18.97 5.50
C LYS A 157 -0.09 17.59 5.78
N ILE A 158 -0.37 17.05 6.96
CA ILE A 158 0.12 15.74 7.36
C ILE A 158 -1.06 14.80 7.56
N ILE A 159 -0.98 13.62 6.97
CA ILE A 159 -1.90 12.50 7.20
C ILE A 159 -1.20 11.44 8.01
N VAL A 160 -1.89 10.93 9.04
CA VAL A 160 -1.51 9.71 9.76
C VAL A 160 -2.52 8.64 9.39
N ALA A 161 -2.02 7.49 8.96
CA ALA A 161 -2.86 6.35 8.61
C ALA A 161 -2.31 5.06 9.22
N GLU A 162 -3.22 4.17 9.57
CA GLU A 162 -2.91 2.78 9.93
C GLU A 162 -2.92 1.94 8.67
N SER A 163 -1.80 1.24 8.43
CA SER A 163 -1.66 0.38 7.24
C SER A 163 -2.78 -0.66 7.19
N THR A 164 -3.35 -0.83 6.01
CA THR A 164 -4.26 -1.94 5.66
C THR A 164 -3.53 -3.04 4.88
N GLY A 165 -2.22 -2.90 4.68
CA GLY A 165 -1.36 -3.85 4.04
C GLY A 165 -0.29 -3.22 3.16
N ALA A 166 0.64 -4.07 2.75
CA ALA A 166 1.66 -3.78 1.76
C ALA A 166 1.56 -4.79 0.63
N GLN A 167 1.93 -4.37 -0.58
CA GLN A 167 1.90 -5.22 -1.78
C GLN A 167 2.58 -6.57 -1.53
N ASN A 168 1.93 -7.65 -1.95
CA ASN A 168 2.42 -9.02 -1.78
C ASN A 168 3.56 -9.34 -2.76
N ILE A 169 4.76 -8.91 -2.38
CA ILE A 169 5.96 -9.08 -3.20
C ILE A 169 6.31 -10.55 -3.45
N THR A 170 5.96 -11.44 -2.51
CA THR A 170 6.21 -12.89 -2.64
C THR A 170 5.35 -13.49 -3.74
N ALA A 171 4.06 -13.17 -3.77
CA ALA A 171 3.16 -13.61 -4.84
C ALA A 171 3.54 -13.01 -6.19
N LEU A 172 3.92 -11.72 -6.23
CA LEU A 172 4.40 -11.07 -7.44
C LEU A 172 5.69 -11.70 -7.96
N ALA A 173 6.68 -11.95 -7.09
CA ALA A 173 7.93 -12.61 -7.49
C ALA A 173 7.68 -14.03 -8.05
N ARG A 174 6.75 -14.78 -7.44
CA ARG A 174 6.36 -16.10 -7.94
C ARG A 174 5.76 -16.02 -9.35
N ARG A 175 4.91 -15.03 -9.60
CA ARG A 175 4.30 -14.80 -10.93
C ARG A 175 5.28 -14.23 -11.95
N ASP A 176 6.33 -13.56 -11.51
CA ASP A 176 7.36 -13.00 -12.38
C ASP A 176 8.47 -14.01 -12.70
N GLN A 177 9.07 -14.59 -11.66
CA GLN A 177 10.27 -15.41 -11.77
C GLN A 177 9.97 -16.91 -11.81
N GLY A 178 8.86 -17.37 -11.23
CA GLY A 178 8.46 -18.78 -11.13
C GLY A 178 7.64 -19.31 -12.30
N ARG A 179 7.62 -18.61 -13.44
CA ARG A 179 6.84 -19.04 -14.62
C ARG A 179 7.44 -20.27 -15.28
N PRO A 180 6.60 -21.22 -15.75
CA PRO A 180 7.05 -22.38 -16.50
C PRO A 180 7.67 -22.04 -17.85
N ALA A 181 7.18 -21.00 -18.53
CA ALA A 181 7.72 -20.49 -19.79
C ALA A 181 8.26 -19.06 -19.61
N ARG A 182 9.51 -18.86 -20.03
CA ARG A 182 10.18 -17.55 -19.99
C ARG A 182 10.86 -17.33 -21.33
N ASP A 183 10.58 -16.20 -21.95
CA ASP A 183 11.29 -15.75 -23.13
C ASP A 183 12.20 -14.56 -22.77
N ALA A 184 13.50 -14.85 -22.64
CA ALA A 184 14.50 -13.83 -22.33
C ALA A 184 14.85 -12.95 -23.53
N PHE A 185 14.51 -13.39 -24.76
CA PHE A 185 14.86 -12.68 -25.99
C PHE A 185 13.85 -11.56 -26.30
N VAL A 186 12.55 -11.87 -26.16
CA VAL A 186 11.46 -10.91 -26.45
C VAL A 186 11.23 -9.96 -25.28
N GLY A 187 11.65 -10.34 -24.07
CA GLY A 187 11.33 -9.63 -22.84
C GLY A 187 9.96 -10.04 -22.31
N MET A 188 9.71 -9.73 -21.03
CA MET A 188 8.45 -10.08 -20.40
C MET A 188 7.82 -8.88 -19.71
N LEU A 189 6.52 -8.71 -19.88
CA LEU A 189 5.74 -7.70 -19.17
C LEU A 189 5.80 -7.99 -17.65
N PRO A 190 6.22 -7.03 -16.78
CA PRO A 190 6.18 -7.23 -15.36
C PRO A 190 4.72 -7.41 -14.85
N PRO A 191 4.45 -8.34 -13.91
CA PRO A 191 3.10 -8.57 -13.36
C PRO A 191 2.41 -7.30 -12.87
N LYS A 192 3.14 -6.42 -12.19
CA LYS A 192 2.60 -5.13 -11.71
C LYS A 192 2.08 -4.25 -12.85
N LEU A 193 2.81 -4.18 -13.96
CA LEU A 193 2.37 -3.40 -15.11
C LEU A 193 1.18 -4.05 -15.79
N ALA A 194 1.16 -5.37 -15.90
CA ALA A 194 0.00 -6.11 -16.39
C ALA A 194 -1.26 -5.87 -15.55
N MET A 195 -1.13 -5.86 -14.21
CA MET A 195 -2.23 -5.50 -13.31
C MET A 195 -2.75 -4.08 -13.55
N ILE A 196 -1.84 -3.11 -13.67
CA ILE A 196 -2.21 -1.72 -13.96
C ILE A 196 -2.96 -1.65 -15.30
N MET A 197 -2.42 -2.28 -16.35
CA MET A 197 -3.07 -2.30 -17.67
C MET A 197 -4.45 -2.92 -17.60
N ALA A 198 -4.62 -4.05 -16.91
CA ALA A 198 -5.91 -4.69 -16.70
C ALA A 198 -6.89 -3.74 -15.98
N ASN A 199 -6.47 -3.09 -14.90
CA ASN A 199 -7.31 -2.14 -14.16
C ASN A 199 -7.68 -0.90 -14.98
N LEU A 200 -6.79 -0.41 -15.85
CA LEU A 200 -7.09 0.72 -16.74
C LEU A 200 -8.15 0.38 -17.81
N VAL A 201 -8.14 -0.85 -18.30
CA VAL A 201 -9.09 -1.31 -19.32
C VAL A 201 -10.46 -1.57 -18.72
N VAL A 202 -10.51 -2.23 -17.55
CA VAL A 202 -11.77 -2.60 -16.91
C VAL A 202 -12.38 -1.41 -16.17
N SER A 203 -13.68 -1.18 -16.37
CA SER A 203 -14.44 -0.14 -15.64
C SER A 203 -15.37 -0.80 -14.62
N ASP A 204 -15.43 -0.24 -13.41
CA ASP A 204 -16.43 -0.65 -12.42
C ASP A 204 -17.88 -0.47 -12.93
N LYS A 205 -18.09 0.45 -13.88
CA LYS A 205 -19.38 0.61 -14.58
C LYS A 205 -19.81 -0.66 -15.32
N TRP A 206 -18.87 -1.51 -15.70
CA TRP A 206 -19.18 -2.81 -16.31
C TRP A 206 -19.50 -3.90 -15.30
N LEU A 207 -19.11 -3.69 -14.02
CA LEU A 207 -19.40 -4.61 -12.91
C LEU A 207 -20.81 -4.39 -12.34
N VAL A 208 -21.40 -3.21 -12.55
CA VAL A 208 -22.75 -2.89 -12.06
C VAL A 208 -23.83 -3.67 -12.83
N ASN A 209 -23.60 -3.97 -14.10
CA ASN A 209 -24.47 -4.88 -14.89
C ASN A 209 -23.96 -6.33 -14.76
N ARG A 210 -24.34 -6.99 -13.68
CA ARG A 210 -23.89 -8.34 -13.27
C ARG A 210 -24.18 -9.48 -14.27
N GLU A 211 -24.89 -9.22 -15.36
CA GLU A 211 -25.33 -10.28 -16.29
C GLU A 211 -24.23 -10.76 -17.26
N ARG A 212 -23.20 -9.93 -17.53
CA ARG A 212 -22.06 -10.36 -18.37
C ARG A 212 -20.76 -9.76 -17.87
N ARG A 213 -19.88 -10.58 -17.30
CA ARG A 213 -18.50 -10.17 -17.04
C ARG A 213 -17.80 -9.89 -18.37
N PRO A 214 -17.04 -8.78 -18.50
CA PRO A 214 -16.30 -8.51 -19.72
C PRO A 214 -15.28 -9.60 -19.99
N ILE A 215 -15.10 -9.94 -21.27
CA ILE A 215 -14.00 -10.77 -21.73
C ILE A 215 -12.91 -9.83 -22.25
N ILE A 216 -11.72 -9.95 -21.71
CA ILE A 216 -10.57 -9.15 -22.14
C ILE A 216 -9.81 -9.93 -23.21
N LEU A 217 -9.65 -9.33 -24.38
CA LEU A 217 -8.85 -9.87 -25.48
C LEU A 217 -7.44 -9.30 -25.43
N ASP A 218 -6.45 -10.19 -25.46
CA ASP A 218 -5.05 -9.86 -25.72
C ASP A 218 -4.63 -10.48 -27.07
N PRO A 219 -4.55 -9.68 -28.14
CA PRO A 219 -4.24 -10.20 -29.48
C PRO A 219 -2.76 -10.54 -29.68
N PHE A 220 -1.87 -10.20 -28.74
CA PHE A 220 -0.43 -10.45 -28.77
C PHE A 220 0.04 -10.99 -27.41
N CYS A 221 -0.61 -12.06 -26.94
CA CYS A 221 -0.50 -12.46 -25.55
C CYS A 221 0.87 -13.06 -25.13
N GLY A 222 1.70 -13.46 -26.08
CA GLY A 222 3.02 -14.04 -25.82
C GLY A 222 2.92 -15.17 -24.79
N THR A 223 3.71 -15.05 -23.71
CA THR A 223 3.69 -16.01 -22.60
C THR A 223 2.50 -15.85 -21.65
N GLY A 224 1.51 -15.02 -21.97
CA GLY A 224 0.25 -14.91 -21.25
C GLY A 224 0.28 -14.10 -19.95
N VAL A 225 1.21 -13.17 -19.79
CA VAL A 225 1.35 -12.38 -18.54
C VAL A 225 0.11 -11.57 -18.23
N LEU A 226 -0.39 -10.82 -19.23
CA LEU A 226 -1.59 -10.01 -19.07
C LEU A 226 -2.81 -10.89 -18.78
N LEU A 227 -2.95 -12.00 -19.51
CA LEU A 227 -4.05 -12.96 -19.31
C LEU A 227 -4.06 -13.51 -17.88
N GLN A 228 -2.88 -13.85 -17.34
CA GLN A 228 -2.74 -14.36 -15.96
C GLN A 228 -3.21 -13.32 -14.93
N GLU A 229 -2.76 -12.07 -15.04
CA GLU A 229 -3.14 -11.02 -14.08
C GLU A 229 -4.62 -10.66 -14.20
N VAL A 230 -5.18 -10.63 -15.41
CA VAL A 230 -6.61 -10.43 -15.65
C VAL A 230 -7.46 -11.53 -15.01
N LEU A 231 -7.03 -12.81 -15.12
CA LEU A 231 -7.71 -13.95 -14.47
C LEU A 231 -7.65 -13.83 -12.94
N ILE A 232 -6.50 -13.40 -12.37
CA ILE A 232 -6.36 -13.18 -10.93
C ILE A 232 -7.30 -12.06 -10.44
N LEU A 233 -7.54 -11.04 -11.26
CA LEU A 233 -8.53 -9.99 -11.00
C LEU A 233 -9.99 -10.46 -11.14
N GLY A 234 -10.21 -11.71 -11.57
CA GLY A 234 -11.53 -12.34 -11.67
C GLY A 234 -12.28 -12.10 -12.98
N TYR A 235 -11.58 -11.68 -14.04
CA TYR A 235 -12.17 -11.47 -15.36
C TYR A 235 -11.93 -12.66 -16.29
N SER A 236 -12.79 -12.80 -17.31
CA SER A 236 -12.59 -13.76 -18.39
C SER A 236 -11.59 -13.21 -19.42
N VAL A 237 -10.80 -14.08 -20.02
CA VAL A 237 -9.76 -13.69 -20.97
C VAL A 237 -9.81 -14.53 -22.23
N TYR A 238 -9.37 -13.93 -23.32
CA TYR A 238 -9.09 -14.62 -24.58
C TYR A 238 -7.76 -14.07 -25.11
N GLY A 239 -6.83 -14.94 -25.44
CA GLY A 239 -5.50 -14.55 -25.94
C GLY A 239 -5.24 -15.21 -27.29
N THR A 240 -4.60 -14.47 -28.19
CA THR A 240 -4.04 -14.98 -29.45
C THR A 240 -2.59 -14.52 -29.56
N ASP A 241 -1.78 -15.29 -30.28
CA ASP A 241 -0.42 -14.96 -30.66
C ASP A 241 -0.10 -15.57 -32.02
N LEU A 242 1.02 -15.17 -32.62
CA LEU A 242 1.48 -15.69 -33.92
C LEU A 242 2.25 -16.99 -33.77
#